data_552ac4d80aff1ea3d518c6bd645b034b
#
_entry.id   552ac4d80aff1ea3d518c6bd645b034b
#
_cell.length_a   1.000
_cell.length_b   1.000
_cell.length_c   1.000
_cell.angle_alpha   90.00
_cell.angle_beta   90.00
_cell.angle_gamma   90.00
#
_symmetry.space_group_name_H-M   'P 1'
#
loop_
_entity.id
_entity.type
_entity.pdbx_description
1 polymer ?
#
loop_
_entity_poly.entity_id
_entity_poly.type
_entity_poly.pdbx_seq_one_letter_code
_entity_poly.pdbx_strand_id
1 'polypeptide(L)' 'MSATVLDKWKELKLIVDSIDLDVHKNAGGNASAGVRARKGLRSLKTAAAELVKLTIDTEKTEKPE' A
#
# COMPACT_ATOMS: atom_id res chain seq x y z
N MET A 1 -10.66 -11.28 12.13
CA MET A 1 -11.56 -10.15 11.96
C MET A 1 -11.20 -9.36 10.74
N SER A 2 -12.19 -9.03 9.98
CA SER A 2 -11.96 -8.28 8.76
C SER A 2 -11.52 -6.83 9.02
N ALA A 3 -11.71 -6.34 10.26
CA ALA A 3 -11.29 -4.97 10.60
C ALA A 3 -9.80 -4.77 10.36
N THR A 4 -8.98 -5.76 10.68
CA THR A 4 -7.54 -5.65 10.45
C THR A 4 -7.20 -5.57 8.98
N VAL A 5 -7.90 -6.35 8.16
CA VAL A 5 -7.73 -6.30 6.71
C VAL A 5 -8.12 -4.93 6.19
N LEU A 6 -9.27 -4.41 6.64
CA LEU A 6 -9.73 -3.11 6.19
C LEU A 6 -8.82 -1.97 6.65
N ASP A 7 -8.26 -2.08 7.85
CA ASP A 7 -7.34 -1.07 8.35
C ASP A 7 -6.08 -1.02 7.48
N LYS A 8 -5.53 -2.18 7.14
CA LYS A 8 -4.36 -2.24 6.29
C LYS A 8 -4.68 -1.73 4.87
N TRP A 9 -5.87 -2.04 4.38
CA TRP A 9 -6.31 -1.57 3.08
C TRP A 9 -6.38 -0.04 3.05
N LYS A 10 -6.91 0.57 4.14
CA LYS A 10 -6.94 2.02 4.23
C LYS A 10 -5.54 2.61 4.24
N GLU A 11 -4.62 1.95 4.94
CA GLU A 11 -3.23 2.38 4.97
C GLU A 11 -2.63 2.39 3.56
N LEU A 12 -2.89 1.32 2.79
CA LEU A 12 -2.42 1.25 1.41
C LEU A 12 -2.94 2.41 0.57
N LYS A 13 -4.22 2.72 0.72
CA LYS A 13 -4.81 3.81 -0.04
C LYS A 13 -4.17 5.15 0.33
N LEU A 14 -3.87 5.35 1.61
CA LEU A 14 -3.21 6.57 2.05
C LEU A 14 -1.81 6.69 1.46
N ILE A 15 -1.08 5.59 1.37
CA ILE A 15 0.25 5.61 0.77
C ILE A 15 0.14 6.00 -0.70
N VAL A 16 -0.82 5.40 -1.42
CA VAL A 16 -1.03 5.74 -2.83
C VAL A 16 -1.30 7.23 -2.98
N ASP A 17 -2.21 7.76 -2.15
CA ASP A 17 -2.54 9.18 -2.23
C ASP A 17 -1.33 10.05 -1.93
N SER A 18 -0.49 9.63 -0.99
CA SER A 18 0.66 10.44 -0.58
C SER A 18 1.73 10.54 -1.65
N ILE A 19 1.80 9.58 -2.56
CA ILE A 19 2.83 9.60 -3.59
C ILE A 19 2.31 10.02 -4.97
N ASP A 20 1.00 10.27 -5.07
CA ASP A 20 0.39 10.57 -6.36
C ASP A 20 1.06 11.76 -7.06
N LEU A 21 1.22 12.86 -6.34
CA LEU A 21 1.83 14.05 -6.92
C LEU A 21 3.27 13.80 -7.34
N ASP A 22 4.04 13.10 -6.51
CA ASP A 22 5.44 12.81 -6.82
C ASP A 22 5.57 11.90 -8.04
N VAL A 23 4.66 10.94 -8.19
CA VAL A 23 4.68 10.06 -9.37
C VAL A 23 4.44 10.90 -10.63
N HIS A 24 3.46 11.81 -10.58
CA HIS A 24 3.18 12.68 -11.72
C HIS A 24 4.35 13.59 -12.05
N LYS A 25 4.97 14.17 -11.02
CA LYS A 25 6.13 15.04 -11.23
C LYS A 25 7.32 14.27 -11.79
N ASN A 26 7.51 13.05 -11.32
CA ASN A 26 8.61 12.23 -11.82
C ASN A 26 8.38 11.87 -13.28
N ALA A 27 7.14 11.59 -13.65
CA ALA A 27 6.80 11.30 -15.04
C ALA A 27 7.18 12.47 -15.95
N GLY A 28 7.15 13.69 -15.41
CA GLY A 28 7.56 14.88 -16.15
C GLY A 28 9.05 15.18 -16.06
N GLY A 29 9.83 14.30 -15.46
CA GLY A 29 11.28 14.45 -15.42
C GLY A 29 11.87 14.96 -14.12
N ASN A 30 11.06 15.15 -13.07
CA ASN A 30 11.54 15.65 -11.79
C ASN A 30 12.23 14.54 -11.00
N ALA A 31 13.56 14.64 -10.86
CA ALA A 31 14.35 13.60 -10.20
C ALA A 31 14.10 13.53 -8.68
N SER A 32 13.92 14.68 -8.04
CA SER A 32 13.65 14.70 -6.59
C SER A 32 12.32 14.01 -6.29
N ALA A 33 11.32 14.26 -7.14
CA ALA A 33 10.03 13.61 -6.98
C ALA A 33 10.16 12.10 -7.18
N GLY A 34 11.05 11.68 -8.09
CA GLY A 34 11.32 10.28 -8.30
C GLY A 34 11.87 9.58 -7.06
N VAL A 35 12.77 10.27 -6.35
CA VAL A 35 13.31 9.73 -5.10
C VAL A 35 12.20 9.52 -4.08
N ARG A 36 11.33 10.52 -3.92
CA ARG A 36 10.22 10.42 -2.98
C ARG A 36 9.22 9.34 -3.40
N ALA A 37 8.93 9.29 -4.70
CA ALA A 37 7.98 8.30 -5.22
C ALA A 37 8.50 6.88 -4.99
N ARG A 38 9.78 6.63 -5.23
CA ARG A 38 10.35 5.30 -5.02
C ARG A 38 10.31 4.89 -3.56
N LYS A 39 10.54 5.85 -2.65
CA LYS A 39 10.45 5.56 -1.24
C LYS A 39 9.03 5.15 -0.86
N GLY A 40 8.03 5.89 -1.35
CA GLY A 40 6.64 5.57 -1.08
C GLY A 40 6.23 4.25 -1.72
N LEU A 41 6.74 3.97 -2.92
CA LEU A 41 6.42 2.71 -3.60
C LEU A 41 6.98 1.51 -2.85
N ARG A 42 8.17 1.66 -2.24
CA ARG A 42 8.71 0.58 -1.42
C ARG A 42 7.85 0.33 -0.19
N SER A 43 7.34 1.42 0.42
CA SER A 43 6.41 1.28 1.54
C SER A 43 5.13 0.60 1.10
N LEU A 44 4.63 0.96 -0.09
CA LEU A 44 3.43 0.36 -0.64
C LEU A 44 3.64 -1.13 -0.88
N LYS A 45 4.80 -1.50 -1.42
CA LYS A 45 5.13 -2.89 -1.67
C LYS A 45 5.08 -3.71 -0.37
N THR A 46 5.70 -3.17 0.69
CA THR A 46 5.71 -3.84 1.99
C THR A 46 4.29 -3.96 2.55
N ALA A 47 3.53 -2.87 2.50
CA ALA A 47 2.17 -2.88 3.01
C ALA A 47 1.28 -3.85 2.23
N ALA A 48 1.47 -3.92 0.91
CA ALA A 48 0.71 -4.84 0.08
C ALA A 48 1.02 -6.28 0.44
N ALA A 49 2.29 -6.60 0.68
CA ALA A 49 2.68 -7.95 1.06
C ALA A 49 2.07 -8.32 2.41
N GLU A 50 2.04 -7.37 3.33
CA GLU A 50 1.43 -7.60 4.64
C GLU A 50 -0.07 -7.83 4.52
N LEU A 51 -0.71 -7.10 3.63
CA LEU A 51 -2.15 -7.27 3.43
C LEU A 51 -2.46 -8.64 2.83
N VAL A 52 -1.66 -9.09 1.87
CA VAL A 52 -1.83 -10.42 1.31
C VAL A 52 -1.82 -11.45 2.42
N LYS A 53 -0.85 -11.34 3.33
CA LYS A 53 -0.73 -12.28 4.43
C LYS A 53 -1.93 -12.20 5.37
N LEU A 54 -2.39 -10.98 5.65
CA LEU A 54 -3.55 -10.80 6.52
C LEU A 54 -4.81 -11.40 5.93
N THR A 55 -5.00 -11.30 4.61
CA THR A 55 -6.19 -11.88 4.01
C THR A 55 -6.17 -13.40 4.12
N ILE A 56 -5.00 -14.00 3.99
CA ILE A 56 -4.87 -15.45 4.12
C ILE A 56 -5.14 -15.87 5.58
N ASP A 57 -4.55 -15.15 6.53
CA ASP A 57 -4.74 -15.45 7.94
C ASP A 57 -6.20 -15.28 8.36
N THR A 58 -6.86 -14.25 7.84
CA THR A 58 -8.26 -14.00 8.16
C THR A 58 -9.12 -15.14 7.66
N GLU A 59 -8.87 -15.62 6.45
CA GLU A 59 -9.63 -16.74 5.91
C GLU A 59 -9.45 -18.00 6.73
N LYS A 60 -8.23 -18.22 7.22
CA LYS A 60 -7.98 -19.41 8.03
C LYS A 60 -8.71 -19.38 9.36
N THR A 61 -8.77 -18.19 9.98
CA THR A 61 -9.38 -18.10 11.30
C THR A 61 -10.87 -17.94 11.25
N GLU A 62 -11.39 -17.24 10.24
CA GLU A 62 -12.82 -16.97 10.20
C GLU A 62 -13.59 -18.00 9.42
N LYS A 63 -12.92 -18.89 8.75
CA LYS A 63 -13.57 -19.97 8.09
C LYS A 63 -14.78 -19.55 7.33
N PRO A 64 -14.64 -19.35 6.06
CA PRO A 64 -15.81 -19.03 5.24
C PRO A 64 -16.70 -20.24 5.26
N GLU A 65 -17.91 -20.12 5.11
CA GLU A 65 -18.76 -21.22 5.12
C GLU A 65 -19.02 -21.84 3.96
#